data_a2e9885c693f7df92dea3ee28e8ace3c
#
_entry.id   a2e9885c693f7df92dea3ee28e8ace3c
#
_cell.length_a   1.000
_cell.length_b   1.000
_cell.length_c   1.000
_cell.angle_alpha   90.00
_cell.angle_beta   90.00
_cell.angle_gamma   90.00
#
_symmetry.space_group_name_H-M   'P 1'
#
loop_
_entity.id
_entity.type
_entity.pdbx_description
1 polymer ?
#
loop_
_entity_poly.entity_id
_entity_poly.type
_entity_poly.pdbx_seq_one_letter_code
_entity_poly.pdbx_strand_id
1 'polypeptide(L)'
;MDVVAGDPLDLPTLEPRGAACGELRVEGWPLRVIGTHLDLSGLRRRDQIRSLLGFVADCAGDLPTVIMGDFNQWGLRTGAMREFSDGWQIVTPGRSYPSRQPVASLDRIVASRHWRCVSAEVHHTGLSSVASDHLPVTARLKLLT
;
A
#
# COMPACT_ATOMS: atom_id res chain seq x y z
N MET A 1 15.44 13.62 4.53
CA MET A 1 14.86 12.53 3.69
C MET A 1 15.15 12.89 2.24
N ASP A 2 15.90 12.04 1.55
CA ASP A 2 16.28 12.28 0.16
C ASP A 2 15.64 11.22 -0.72
N VAL A 3 15.08 11.64 -1.86
CA VAL A 3 14.59 10.72 -2.91
C VAL A 3 15.81 10.30 -3.73
N VAL A 4 16.08 9.00 -3.79
CA VAL A 4 17.24 8.46 -4.49
C VAL A 4 16.87 8.07 -5.92
N ALA A 5 15.68 7.49 -6.12
CA ALA A 5 15.14 7.13 -7.42
C ALA A 5 13.62 7.09 -7.37
N GLY A 6 12.97 7.26 -8.50
CA GLY A 6 11.52 7.12 -8.63
C GLY A 6 11.16 6.67 -10.03
N ASP A 7 10.46 5.55 -10.14
CA ASP A 7 10.03 4.97 -11.39
C ASP A 7 8.52 4.71 -11.41
N PRO A 8 7.83 5.03 -12.53
CA PRO A 8 6.49 4.55 -12.75
C PRO A 8 6.53 3.04 -13.03
N LEU A 9 5.55 2.33 -12.50
CA LEU A 9 5.37 0.90 -12.76
C LEU A 9 4.01 0.68 -13.41
N ASP A 10 4.03 0.21 -14.66
CA ASP A 10 2.82 -0.16 -15.37
C ASP A 10 2.27 -1.47 -14.81
N LEU A 11 1.00 -1.45 -14.41
CA LEU A 11 0.28 -2.63 -13.94
C LEU A 11 -0.70 -3.11 -15.03
N PRO A 12 -0.93 -4.43 -15.14
CA PRO A 12 -1.90 -4.96 -16.10
C PRO A 12 -3.32 -4.44 -15.77
N THR A 13 -3.88 -3.65 -16.68
CA THR A 13 -5.15 -2.96 -16.47
C THR A 13 -5.84 -2.61 -17.78
N LEU A 14 -7.17 -2.36 -17.77
CA LEU A 14 -7.94 -1.75 -18.87
C LEU A 14 -8.12 -0.24 -18.68
N GLU A 15 -7.94 0.27 -17.46
CA GLU A 15 -7.95 1.69 -17.16
C GLU A 15 -6.53 2.11 -16.77
N PRO A 16 -6.16 3.39 -16.87
CA PRO A 16 -4.84 3.85 -16.45
C PRO A 16 -4.71 3.76 -14.92
N ARG A 17 -4.38 2.57 -14.46
CA ARG A 17 -4.08 2.26 -13.07
C ARG A 17 -2.66 1.74 -13.01
N GLY A 18 -1.90 2.23 -12.05
CA GLY A 18 -0.49 1.94 -11.98
C GLY A 18 0.02 1.93 -10.55
N ALA A 19 1.31 1.78 -10.44
CA ALA A 19 2.03 2.02 -9.22
C ALA A 19 3.19 2.98 -9.47
N ALA A 20 3.59 3.70 -8.45
CA ALA A 20 4.78 4.52 -8.43
C ALA A 20 5.71 3.99 -7.35
N CYS A 21 6.94 3.69 -7.72
CA CYS A 21 7.98 3.24 -6.79
C CYS A 21 8.97 4.38 -6.54
N GLY A 22 9.32 4.59 -5.27
CA GLY A 22 10.39 5.49 -4.87
C GLY A 22 11.35 4.82 -3.91
N GLU A 23 12.64 4.98 -4.15
CA GLU A 23 13.67 4.65 -3.17
C GLU A 23 14.05 5.90 -2.40
N LEU A 24 13.97 5.81 -1.10
CA LEU A 24 14.17 6.92 -0.17
C LEU A 24 15.34 6.59 0.75
N ARG A 25 15.99 7.63 1.24
CA ARG A 25 16.96 7.51 2.33
C ARG A 25 16.50 8.34 3.53
N VAL A 26 16.25 7.66 4.63
CA VAL A 26 15.80 8.30 5.88
C VAL A 26 16.84 8.02 6.95
N GLU A 27 17.48 9.08 7.48
CA GLU A 27 18.55 8.96 8.48
C GLU A 27 19.68 7.97 8.08
N GLY A 28 19.99 7.93 6.78
CA GLY A 28 21.00 7.03 6.22
C GLY A 28 20.48 5.64 5.82
N TRP A 29 19.28 5.25 6.25
CA TRP A 29 18.68 3.95 5.93
C TRP A 29 17.95 4.00 4.59
N PRO A 30 18.31 3.14 3.64
CA PRO A 30 17.57 3.02 2.38
C PRO A 30 16.27 2.27 2.63
N LEU A 31 15.19 2.71 1.99
CA LEU A 31 13.89 2.04 2.00
C LEU A 31 13.16 2.25 0.69
N ARG A 32 12.22 1.38 0.38
CA ARG A 32 11.37 1.44 -0.81
C ARG A 32 9.92 1.69 -0.43
N VAL A 33 9.32 2.64 -1.13
CA VAL A 33 7.89 2.96 -0.98
C VAL A 33 7.21 2.83 -2.33
N ILE A 34 6.11 2.09 -2.35
CA ILE A 34 5.29 1.89 -3.55
C ILE A 34 3.89 2.40 -3.25
N GLY A 35 3.45 3.40 -4.01
CA GLY A 35 2.07 3.87 -4.04
C GLY A 35 1.30 3.14 -5.13
N THR A 36 0.08 2.67 -4.86
CA THR A 36 -0.73 1.97 -5.86
C THR A 36 -2.21 2.28 -5.73
N HIS A 37 -2.93 2.14 -6.85
CA HIS A 37 -4.37 2.13 -6.89
C HIS A 37 -4.81 0.94 -7.75
N LEU A 38 -5.31 -0.13 -7.13
CA LEU A 38 -5.61 -1.38 -7.79
C LEU A 38 -6.98 -1.37 -8.47
N ASP A 39 -7.16 -2.29 -9.42
CA ASP A 39 -8.38 -2.46 -10.22
C ASP A 39 -9.58 -2.91 -9.36
N LEU A 40 -10.77 -2.62 -9.82
CA LEU A 40 -12.03 -3.07 -9.23
C LEU A 40 -12.27 -4.58 -9.45
N SER A 41 -11.69 -5.18 -10.48
CA SER A 41 -11.79 -6.61 -10.77
C SER A 41 -10.88 -7.44 -9.85
N GLY A 42 -11.44 -8.44 -9.18
CA GLY A 42 -10.69 -9.32 -8.29
C GLY A 42 -9.59 -10.13 -8.96
N LEU A 43 -9.79 -10.55 -10.21
CA LEU A 43 -8.76 -11.26 -10.99
C LEU A 43 -7.60 -10.32 -11.32
N ARG A 44 -7.89 -9.12 -11.80
CA ARG A 44 -6.86 -8.13 -12.13
C ARG A 44 -6.09 -7.67 -10.90
N ARG A 45 -6.76 -7.42 -9.78
CA ARG A 45 -6.06 -7.12 -8.52
C ARG A 45 -5.05 -8.18 -8.15
N ARG A 46 -5.39 -9.46 -8.34
CA ARG A 46 -4.47 -10.58 -8.09
C ARG A 46 -3.23 -10.48 -8.99
N ASP A 47 -3.43 -10.27 -10.28
CA ASP A 47 -2.33 -10.15 -11.23
C ASP A 47 -1.50 -8.88 -10.99
N GLN A 48 -2.13 -7.79 -10.61
CA GLN A 48 -1.45 -6.55 -10.24
C GLN A 48 -0.58 -6.73 -8.98
N ILE A 49 -1.09 -7.41 -7.94
CA ILE A 49 -0.29 -7.70 -6.73
C ILE A 49 0.88 -8.63 -7.09
N ARG A 50 0.68 -9.65 -7.92
CA ARG A 50 1.77 -10.52 -8.39
C ARG A 50 2.83 -9.74 -9.13
N SER A 51 2.42 -8.80 -10.00
CA SER A 51 3.35 -7.92 -10.71
C SER A 51 4.14 -7.01 -9.76
N LEU A 52 3.48 -6.45 -8.74
CA LEU A 52 4.15 -5.66 -7.69
C LEU A 52 5.17 -6.49 -6.91
N LEU A 53 4.81 -7.70 -6.50
CA LEU A 53 5.69 -8.60 -5.76
C LEU A 53 6.87 -9.07 -6.63
N GLY A 54 6.63 -9.37 -7.91
CA GLY A 54 7.67 -9.69 -8.89
C GLY A 54 8.64 -8.52 -9.06
N PHE A 55 8.14 -7.31 -9.25
CA PHE A 55 8.96 -6.11 -9.32
C PHE A 55 9.84 -5.94 -8.08
N VAL A 56 9.28 -6.09 -6.87
CA VAL A 56 10.06 -5.99 -5.63
C VAL A 56 11.13 -7.07 -5.55
N ALA A 57 10.83 -8.31 -5.99
CA ALA A 57 11.78 -9.41 -6.00
C ALA A 57 12.93 -9.20 -7.00
N ASP A 58 12.66 -8.55 -8.13
CA ASP A 58 13.64 -8.26 -9.18
C ASP A 58 14.50 -7.03 -8.85
N CYS A 59 14.07 -6.20 -7.91
CA CYS A 59 14.85 -5.03 -7.48
C CYS A 59 16.13 -5.45 -6.73
N ALA A 60 17.20 -4.72 -6.98
CA ALA A 60 18.46 -4.92 -6.27
C ALA A 60 18.31 -4.66 -4.77
N GLY A 61 18.82 -5.57 -3.95
CA GLY A 61 18.84 -5.45 -2.50
C GLY A 61 17.51 -5.79 -1.82
N ASP A 62 17.62 -6.40 -0.64
CA ASP A 62 16.48 -6.72 0.23
C ASP A 62 16.14 -5.48 1.09
N LEU A 63 15.58 -4.46 0.46
CA LEU A 63 15.26 -3.19 1.13
C LEU A 63 13.95 -3.28 1.93
N PRO A 64 13.90 -2.63 3.10
CA PRO A 64 12.64 -2.40 3.79
C PRO A 64 11.62 -1.75 2.85
N THR A 65 10.54 -2.47 2.54
CA THR A 65 9.56 -2.05 1.53
C THR A 65 8.19 -1.84 2.16
N VAL A 66 7.51 -0.78 1.71
CA VAL A 66 6.11 -0.49 2.06
C VAL A 66 5.33 -0.26 0.78
N ILE A 67 4.20 -0.96 0.63
CA ILE A 67 3.23 -0.79 -0.46
C ILE A 67 1.98 -0.19 0.15
N MET A 68 1.49 0.95 -0.37
CA MET A 68 0.33 1.62 0.20
C MET A 68 -0.60 2.17 -0.89
N GLY A 69 -1.87 2.29 -0.57
CA GLY A 69 -2.88 2.87 -1.46
C GLY A 69 -4.24 2.22 -1.35
N ASP A 70 -5.07 2.48 -2.35
CA ASP A 70 -6.38 1.84 -2.49
C ASP A 70 -6.23 0.49 -3.18
N PHE A 71 -6.46 -0.57 -2.41
CA PHE A 71 -6.41 -1.94 -2.90
C PHE A 71 -7.74 -2.42 -3.48
N ASN A 72 -8.80 -1.64 -3.37
CA ASN A 72 -10.15 -1.98 -3.85
C ASN A 72 -10.65 -3.36 -3.41
N GLN A 73 -10.11 -3.88 -2.30
CA GLN A 73 -10.44 -5.20 -1.78
C GLN A 73 -11.27 -5.10 -0.49
N TRP A 74 -12.53 -5.52 -0.55
CA TRP A 74 -13.48 -5.44 0.57
C TRP A 74 -13.15 -6.42 1.71
N GLY A 75 -12.64 -7.61 1.40
CA GLY A 75 -12.22 -8.59 2.42
C GLY A 75 -10.82 -8.32 2.96
N LEU A 76 -10.62 -8.53 4.27
CA LEU A 76 -9.36 -8.20 4.95
C LEU A 76 -8.19 -9.07 4.49
N ARG A 77 -8.38 -10.40 4.45
CA ARG A 77 -7.36 -11.39 4.06
C ARG A 77 -7.88 -12.37 3.02
N THR A 78 -8.80 -11.94 2.19
CA THR A 78 -9.45 -12.75 1.16
C THR A 78 -9.07 -12.26 -0.24
N GLY A 79 -9.45 -13.03 -1.25
CA GLY A 79 -9.23 -12.63 -2.65
C GLY A 79 -7.76 -12.37 -2.96
N ALA A 80 -7.49 -11.23 -3.58
CA ALA A 80 -6.17 -10.84 -4.04
C ALA A 80 -5.15 -10.62 -2.92
N MET A 81 -5.60 -10.28 -1.70
CA MET A 81 -4.69 -10.08 -0.57
C MET A 81 -3.95 -11.35 -0.12
N ARG A 82 -4.40 -12.53 -0.56
CA ARG A 82 -3.71 -13.80 -0.31
C ARG A 82 -2.39 -13.94 -1.06
N GLU A 83 -2.16 -13.11 -2.06
CA GLU A 83 -0.89 -13.08 -2.79
C GLU A 83 0.26 -12.57 -1.91
N PHE A 84 -0.04 -11.76 -0.89
CA PHE A 84 0.92 -11.41 0.15
C PHE A 84 1.08 -12.59 1.12
N SER A 85 2.09 -13.41 0.84
CA SER A 85 2.46 -14.58 1.65
C SER A 85 3.30 -14.19 2.87
N ASP A 86 3.98 -15.17 3.46
CA ASP A 86 4.92 -14.97 4.57
C ASP A 86 5.98 -13.92 4.23
N GLY A 87 6.29 -13.08 5.21
CA GLY A 87 7.21 -11.96 5.04
C GLY A 87 6.54 -10.62 4.75
N TRP A 88 5.20 -10.58 4.62
CA TRP A 88 4.43 -9.35 4.47
C TRP A 88 3.38 -9.18 5.57
N GLN A 89 3.35 -8.01 6.17
CA GLN A 89 2.34 -7.61 7.14
C GLN A 89 1.30 -6.71 6.46
N ILE A 90 0.04 -7.16 6.44
CA ILE A 90 -1.08 -6.35 5.94
C ILE A 90 -1.63 -5.53 7.09
N VAL A 91 -1.47 -4.22 7.02
CA VAL A 91 -2.01 -3.26 7.96
C VAL A 91 -3.30 -2.68 7.36
N THR A 92 -4.39 -2.84 8.10
CA THR A 92 -5.70 -2.28 7.76
C THR A 92 -6.07 -1.26 8.82
N PRO A 93 -5.85 0.05 8.57
CA PRO A 93 -6.06 1.10 9.58
C PRO A 93 -7.51 1.21 10.05
N GLY A 94 -8.47 0.92 9.18
CA GLY A 94 -9.89 0.98 9.48
C GLY A 94 -10.73 1.22 8.23
N ARG A 95 -12.00 1.59 8.45
CA ARG A 95 -12.92 1.94 7.36
C ARG A 95 -12.62 3.35 6.86
N SER A 96 -12.30 3.48 5.59
CA SER A 96 -11.92 4.74 4.94
C SER A 96 -12.88 5.20 3.85
N TYR A 97 -13.74 4.30 3.35
CA TYR A 97 -14.65 4.57 2.24
C TYR A 97 -16.11 4.21 2.55
N PRO A 98 -17.10 5.00 2.11
CA PRO A 98 -16.94 6.38 1.63
C PRO A 98 -16.67 7.33 2.80
N SER A 99 -15.97 8.44 2.56
CA SER A 99 -15.46 9.35 3.60
C SER A 99 -16.51 9.89 4.56
N ARG A 100 -17.73 10.17 4.09
CA ARG A 100 -18.82 10.71 4.91
C ARG A 100 -19.43 9.67 5.86
N GLN A 101 -19.47 8.40 5.44
CA GLN A 101 -20.04 7.28 6.20
C GLN A 101 -19.22 6.02 5.94
N PRO A 102 -18.05 5.88 6.56
CA PRO A 102 -17.10 4.82 6.18
C PRO A 102 -17.63 3.44 6.57
N VAL A 103 -17.74 2.57 5.56
CA VAL A 103 -18.22 1.19 5.70
C VAL A 103 -17.20 0.16 5.21
N ALA A 104 -16.26 0.56 4.32
CA ALA A 104 -15.27 -0.31 3.73
C ALA A 104 -13.83 0.12 4.07
N SER A 105 -12.96 -0.86 4.29
CA SER A 105 -11.53 -0.67 4.49
C SER A 105 -10.79 -1.02 3.19
N LEU A 106 -10.78 -0.08 2.23
CA LEU A 106 -10.17 -0.29 0.92
C LEU A 106 -8.70 0.10 0.89
N ASP A 107 -8.34 1.10 1.71
CA ASP A 107 -6.99 1.62 1.82
C ASP A 107 -6.17 0.77 2.79
N ARG A 108 -4.98 0.36 2.34
CA ARG A 108 -4.10 -0.52 3.11
C ARG A 108 -2.66 -0.07 3.03
N ILE A 109 -1.91 -0.53 4.02
CA ILE A 109 -0.46 -0.40 4.07
C ILE A 109 0.09 -1.81 4.25
N VAL A 110 0.88 -2.27 3.28
CA VAL A 110 1.49 -3.60 3.31
C VAL A 110 2.99 -3.42 3.48
N ALA A 111 3.52 -3.95 4.55
CA ALA A 111 4.90 -3.77 4.95
C ALA A 111 5.67 -5.09 4.89
N SER A 112 6.89 -5.06 4.36
CA SER A 112 7.78 -6.23 4.33
C SER A 112 8.22 -6.64 5.75
N ARG A 113 8.84 -7.82 5.85
CA ARG A 113 9.31 -8.39 7.13
C ARG A 113 10.23 -7.48 7.95
N HIS A 114 10.82 -6.47 7.35
CA HIS A 114 11.68 -5.50 7.99
C HIS A 114 10.94 -4.53 8.92
N TRP A 115 9.61 -4.52 8.85
CA TRP A 115 8.78 -3.58 9.58
C TRP A 115 7.90 -4.25 10.62
N ARG A 116 7.64 -3.53 11.70
CA ARG A 116 6.58 -3.84 12.65
C ARG A 116 5.63 -2.66 12.73
N CYS A 117 4.34 -2.90 12.53
CA CYS A 117 3.32 -1.89 12.75
C CYS A 117 3.17 -1.63 14.25
N VAL A 118 3.31 -0.37 14.65
CA VAL A 118 3.13 0.10 16.03
C VAL A 118 1.71 0.60 16.23
N SER A 119 1.21 1.39 15.29
CA SER A 119 -0.17 1.90 15.29
C SER A 119 -0.62 2.17 13.87
N ALA A 120 -1.93 2.15 13.67
CA ALA A 120 -2.54 2.54 12.41
C ALA A 120 -3.92 3.15 12.71
N GLU A 121 -4.30 4.17 11.95
CA GLU A 121 -5.54 4.90 12.17
C GLU A 121 -6.11 5.52 10.89
N VAL A 122 -7.39 5.84 10.94
CA VAL A 122 -8.12 6.60 9.93
C VAL A 122 -8.38 8.00 10.47
N HIS A 123 -8.04 9.03 9.72
CA HIS A 123 -8.28 10.42 10.10
C HIS A 123 -9.66 10.87 9.63
N HIS A 124 -10.65 10.81 10.53
CA HIS A 124 -12.01 11.23 10.25
C HIS A 124 -12.30 12.58 10.91
N THR A 125 -12.30 13.62 10.12
CA THR A 125 -12.59 15.01 10.53
C THR A 125 -13.65 15.62 9.61
N GLY A 126 -14.18 16.77 9.97
CA GLY A 126 -15.11 17.50 9.09
C GLY A 126 -14.46 17.85 7.74
N LEU A 127 -13.16 18.19 7.73
CA LEU A 127 -12.42 18.50 6.50
C LEU A 127 -12.18 17.22 5.68
N SER A 128 -11.67 16.15 6.29
CA SER A 128 -11.36 14.91 5.55
C SER A 128 -12.61 14.26 4.95
N SER A 129 -13.77 14.44 5.58
CA SER A 129 -15.05 13.92 5.07
C SER A 129 -15.53 14.56 3.77
N VAL A 130 -15.00 15.74 3.40
CA VAL A 130 -15.40 16.49 2.20
C VAL A 130 -14.26 16.70 1.21
N ALA A 131 -13.02 16.45 1.61
CA ALA A 131 -11.85 16.68 0.76
C ALA A 131 -11.65 15.57 -0.29
N SER A 132 -12.12 14.36 -0.02
CA SER A 132 -12.03 13.18 -0.89
C SER A 132 -13.18 12.23 -0.56
N ASP A 133 -13.45 11.29 -1.44
CA ASP A 133 -14.36 10.16 -1.19
C ASP A 133 -13.74 9.06 -0.31
N HIS A 134 -12.43 9.11 -0.08
CA HIS A 134 -11.71 8.30 0.91
C HIS A 134 -11.18 9.16 2.06
N LEU A 135 -11.20 8.61 3.28
CA LEU A 135 -10.53 9.20 4.43
C LEU A 135 -9.04 8.90 4.40
N PRO A 136 -8.18 9.84 4.83
CA PRO A 136 -6.75 9.59 4.98
C PRO A 136 -6.49 8.46 5.99
N VAL A 137 -5.55 7.58 5.66
CA VAL A 137 -5.08 6.51 6.53
C VAL A 137 -3.60 6.68 6.82
N THR A 138 -3.20 6.35 8.04
CA THR A 138 -1.78 6.40 8.45
C THR A 138 -1.39 5.16 9.22
N ALA A 139 -0.10 4.85 9.20
CA ALA A 139 0.49 3.85 10.07
C ALA A 139 1.86 4.34 10.57
N ARG A 140 2.16 3.99 11.81
CA ARG A 140 3.50 4.11 12.38
C ARG A 140 4.17 2.75 12.29
N LEU A 141 5.24 2.69 11.52
CA LEU A 141 6.03 1.48 11.35
C LEU A 141 7.38 1.66 12.05
N LYS A 142 7.83 0.61 12.72
CA LYS A 142 9.17 0.53 13.32
C LYS A 142 10.03 -0.40 12.47
N LEU A 143 11.19 0.09 12.03
CA LEU A 143 12.20 -0.74 11.37
C LEU A 143 12.78 -1.73 12.40
N LEU A 144 12.86 -2.98 12.00
CA LEU A 144 13.48 -4.06 12.77
C LEU A 144 14.95 -4.14 12.31
N THR A 145 15.84 -3.75 13.18
CA THR A 145 17.31 -3.84 13.01
C THR A 145 17.83 -5.13 13.59
#